data_125b287c4cac39033f639a2697fb1661
#
_entry.id   125b287c4cac39033f639a2697fb1661
#
_cell.length_a   1.000
_cell.length_b   1.000
_cell.length_c   1.000
_cell.angle_alpha   90.00
_cell.angle_beta   90.00
_cell.angle_gamma   90.00
#
_symmetry.space_group_name_H-M   'P 1'
#
loop_
_entity.id
_entity.type
_entity.pdbx_description
1 polymer ?
#
loop_
_entity_poly.entity_id
_entity_poly.type
_entity_poly.pdbx_seq_one_letter_code
_entity_poly.pdbx_strand_id
1 'polypeptide(L)'
;MLFMNIYTWEPGQRDALIKRRMEKKGPAFAKGLKKVHEWFDVSGGRGFMILEADDPKAMLASVMVWSDLMKEEVVPLVEITSVFPDEKG
;
A
#
# COMPACT_ATOMS: atom_id res chain seq x y z
N MET A 1 -6.67 -3.77 -11.45
CA MET A 1 -7.45 -3.26 -10.30
C MET A 1 -6.59 -2.34 -9.47
N LEU A 2 -7.15 -1.20 -9.09
CA LEU A 2 -6.47 -0.24 -8.23
C LEU A 2 -6.87 -0.43 -6.78
N PHE A 3 -5.88 -0.30 -5.90
CA PHE A 3 -6.10 -0.34 -4.46
C PHE A 3 -5.33 0.80 -3.81
N MET A 4 -5.90 1.34 -2.73
CA MET A 4 -5.15 2.16 -1.80
C MET A 4 -4.86 1.32 -0.56
N ASN A 5 -3.60 1.26 -0.16
CA ASN A 5 -3.21 0.66 1.11
C ASN A 5 -2.86 1.79 2.09
N ILE A 6 -3.60 1.85 3.18
CA ILE A 6 -3.34 2.79 4.27
C ILE A 6 -2.74 1.96 5.40
N TYR A 7 -1.48 2.20 5.72
CA TYR A 7 -0.78 1.41 6.71
C TYR A 7 -0.28 2.29 7.85
N THR A 8 -0.39 1.75 9.06
CA THR A 8 0.00 2.45 10.29
C THR A 8 0.87 1.54 11.13
N TRP A 9 1.77 2.15 11.90
CA TRP A 9 2.64 1.42 12.81
C TRP A 9 2.78 2.16 14.13
N GLU A 10 3.00 1.39 15.18
CA GLU A 10 3.29 1.95 16.50
C GLU A 10 4.75 2.42 16.57
N PRO A 11 5.07 3.42 17.42
CA PRO A 11 6.44 3.92 17.53
C PRO A 11 7.48 2.83 17.81
N GLY A 12 7.10 1.81 18.58
CA GLY A 12 8.01 0.71 18.89
C GLY A 12 8.32 -0.20 17.71
N GLN A 13 7.56 -0.12 16.61
CA GLN A 13 7.78 -0.93 15.42
C GLN A 13 8.52 -0.18 14.32
N ARG A 14 8.71 1.12 14.49
CA ARG A 14 9.30 1.96 13.45
C ARG A 14 10.66 1.47 12.96
N ASP A 15 11.56 1.17 13.89
CA ASP A 15 12.92 0.79 13.52
C ASP A 15 12.97 -0.57 12.81
N ALA A 16 12.18 -1.53 13.25
CA ALA A 16 12.06 -2.82 12.59
C ALA A 16 11.47 -2.69 11.19
N LEU A 17 10.48 -1.82 11.02
CA LEU A 17 9.87 -1.54 9.73
C LEU A 17 10.87 -0.92 8.76
N ILE A 18 11.61 0.10 9.20
CA ILE A 18 12.63 0.76 8.39
C ILE A 18 13.72 -0.24 7.99
N LYS A 19 14.17 -1.06 8.93
CA LYS A 19 15.19 -2.06 8.66
C LYS A 19 14.74 -3.04 7.58
N ARG A 20 13.52 -3.58 7.69
CA ARG A 20 12.99 -4.51 6.69
C ARG A 20 12.88 -3.84 5.33
N ARG A 21 12.38 -2.61 5.29
CA ARG A 21 12.24 -1.86 4.05
C ARG A 21 13.59 -1.63 3.37
N MET A 22 14.63 -1.32 4.13
CA MET A 22 15.98 -1.14 3.59
C MET A 22 16.57 -2.46 3.07
N GLU A 23 16.39 -3.54 3.81
CA GLU A 23 16.88 -4.87 3.40
C GLU A 23 16.21 -5.33 2.11
N LYS A 24 14.93 -5.07 1.94
CA LYS A 24 14.16 -5.46 0.76
C LYS A 24 14.21 -4.42 -0.37
N LYS A 25 14.87 -3.29 -0.15
CA LYS A 25 15.01 -2.19 -1.11
C LYS A 25 13.65 -1.65 -1.58
N GLY A 26 12.72 -1.53 -0.65
CA GLY A 26 11.40 -0.99 -0.92
C GLY A 26 10.28 -1.78 -0.26
N PRO A 27 9.05 -1.60 -0.71
CA PRO A 27 7.86 -2.19 -0.07
C PRO A 27 7.70 -3.67 -0.38
N ALA A 28 8.55 -4.44 -0.81
CA ALA A 28 8.48 -5.91 -0.96
C ALA A 28 7.07 -6.40 -1.31
N PHE A 29 6.78 -6.47 -2.60
CA PHE A 29 5.48 -6.91 -3.08
C PHE A 29 5.48 -8.40 -3.43
N ALA A 30 4.31 -9.01 -3.28
CA ALA A 30 4.03 -10.28 -3.94
C ALA A 30 3.99 -10.07 -5.46
N LYS A 31 4.14 -11.15 -6.21
CA LYS A 31 4.01 -11.12 -7.67
C LYS A 31 2.61 -10.62 -8.07
N GLY A 32 2.55 -9.82 -9.13
CA GLY A 32 1.28 -9.30 -9.64
C GLY A 32 0.90 -7.94 -9.09
N LEU A 33 1.79 -7.29 -8.35
CA LEU A 33 1.57 -5.94 -7.86
C LEU A 33 2.55 -4.95 -8.46
N LYS A 34 2.04 -3.73 -8.69
CA LYS A 34 2.86 -2.61 -9.13
C LYS A 34 2.51 -1.39 -8.28
N LYS A 35 3.53 -0.78 -7.70
CA LYS A 35 3.36 0.48 -6.97
C LYS A 35 3.18 1.63 -7.97
N VAL A 36 2.10 2.39 -7.81
CA VAL A 36 1.86 3.61 -8.60
C VAL A 36 2.45 4.82 -7.88
N HIS A 37 2.08 5.01 -6.62
CA HIS A 37 2.60 6.09 -5.77
C HIS A 37 2.64 5.63 -4.32
N GLU A 38 3.51 6.28 -3.56
CA GLU A 38 3.58 6.08 -2.12
C GLU A 38 3.89 7.40 -1.42
N TRP A 39 3.22 7.65 -0.29
CA TRP A 39 3.44 8.81 0.56
C TRP A 39 3.51 8.40 2.02
N PHE A 40 4.34 9.09 2.79
CA PHE A 40 4.32 8.99 4.25
C PHE A 40 3.66 10.23 4.83
N ASP A 41 2.87 10.04 5.88
CA ASP A 41 2.37 11.13 6.70
C ASP A 41 3.56 11.85 7.35
N VAL A 42 3.61 13.18 7.20
CA VAL A 42 4.72 13.98 7.73
C VAL A 42 4.86 13.86 9.25
N SER A 43 3.76 13.60 9.95
CA SER A 43 3.81 13.39 11.41
C SER A 43 4.41 12.03 11.80
N GLY A 44 4.64 11.13 10.84
CA GLY A 44 5.13 9.78 11.09
C GLY A 44 4.02 8.82 11.49
N GLY A 45 4.31 7.54 11.47
CA GLY A 45 3.39 6.50 11.92
C GLY A 45 2.34 6.03 10.92
N ARG A 46 2.26 6.62 9.74
CA ARG A 46 1.27 6.25 8.74
C ARG A 46 1.80 6.49 7.32
N GLY A 47 1.42 5.61 6.41
CA GLY A 47 1.72 5.76 4.99
C GLY A 47 0.53 5.43 4.11
N PHE A 48 0.60 5.86 2.86
CA PHE A 48 -0.44 5.69 1.85
C PHE A 48 0.21 5.21 0.57
N MET A 49 -0.36 4.18 -0.04
CA MET A 49 0.20 3.62 -1.25
C MET A 49 -0.92 3.31 -2.24
N ILE A 50 -0.73 3.71 -3.49
CA ILE A 50 -1.62 3.30 -4.58
C ILE A 50 -0.94 2.17 -5.31
N LEU A 51 -1.68 1.09 -5.51
CA LEU A 51 -1.19 -0.15 -6.12
C LEU A 51 -2.10 -0.60 -7.26
N GLU A 52 -1.47 -1.07 -8.32
CA GLU A 52 -2.16 -1.82 -9.36
C GLU A 52 -1.94 -3.29 -9.09
N ALA A 53 -3.00 -4.08 -9.07
CA ALA A 53 -2.93 -5.52 -8.83
C ALA A 53 -3.67 -6.28 -9.92
N ASP A 54 -3.13 -7.45 -10.29
CA ASP A 54 -3.78 -8.35 -11.25
C ASP A 54 -5.05 -8.95 -10.65
N ASP A 55 -5.01 -9.29 -9.36
CA ASP A 55 -6.17 -9.75 -8.62
C ASP A 55 -6.03 -9.46 -7.11
N PRO A 56 -7.14 -9.58 -6.34
CA PRO A 56 -7.11 -9.31 -4.89
C PRO A 56 -6.18 -10.24 -4.10
N LYS A 57 -5.89 -11.43 -4.60
CA LYS A 57 -4.99 -12.37 -3.89
C LYS A 57 -3.58 -11.81 -3.78
N ALA A 58 -3.11 -11.10 -4.80
CA ALA A 58 -1.80 -10.45 -4.78
C ALA A 58 -1.73 -9.39 -3.68
N MET A 59 -2.82 -8.64 -3.49
CA MET A 59 -2.91 -7.66 -2.39
C MET A 59 -2.83 -8.32 -1.03
N LEU A 60 -3.60 -9.38 -0.80
CA LEU A 60 -3.58 -10.08 0.48
C LEU A 60 -2.19 -10.63 0.78
N ALA A 61 -1.55 -11.25 -0.19
CA ALA A 61 -0.20 -11.79 -0.02
C ALA A 61 0.80 -10.70 0.38
N SER A 62 0.69 -9.51 -0.21
CA SER A 62 1.57 -8.38 0.13
C SER A 62 1.29 -7.78 1.49
N VAL A 63 0.01 -7.72 1.89
CA VAL A 63 -0.37 -7.30 3.25
C VAL A 63 0.28 -8.23 4.28
N MET A 64 0.27 -9.53 4.02
CA MET A 64 0.83 -10.51 4.95
C MET A 64 2.36 -10.40 5.13
N VAL A 65 3.07 -9.81 4.19
CA VAL A 65 4.51 -9.57 4.32
C VAL A 65 4.81 -8.60 5.47
N TRP A 66 3.89 -7.69 5.76
CA TRP A 66 4.10 -6.59 6.70
C TRP A 66 3.18 -6.60 7.93
N SER A 67 2.20 -7.51 7.98
CA SER A 67 1.15 -7.48 9.00
C SER A 67 1.65 -7.73 10.42
N ASP A 68 2.88 -8.23 10.58
CA ASP A 68 3.50 -8.35 11.89
C ASP A 68 4.00 -7.02 12.45
N LEU A 69 4.26 -6.02 11.60
CA LEU A 69 4.78 -4.72 11.99
C LEU A 69 3.80 -3.57 11.82
N MET A 70 2.79 -3.75 10.98
CA MET A 70 1.86 -2.68 10.61
C MET A 70 0.42 -3.16 10.64
N LYS A 71 -0.48 -2.21 10.90
CA LYS A 71 -1.89 -2.33 10.57
C LYS A 71 -2.10 -1.83 9.16
N GLU A 72 -2.88 -2.56 8.36
CA GLU A 72 -3.12 -2.19 6.96
C GLU A 72 -4.60 -2.20 6.66
N GLU A 73 -5.06 -1.15 5.98
CA GLU A 73 -6.40 -1.04 5.44
C GLU A 73 -6.30 -0.96 3.93
N VAL A 74 -6.91 -1.91 3.24
CA VAL A 74 -6.89 -1.97 1.78
C VAL A 74 -8.24 -1.55 1.24
N VAL A 75 -8.25 -0.49 0.41
CA VAL A 75 -9.46 0.07 -0.16
C VAL A 75 -9.42 -0.15 -1.67
N PRO A 76 -10.34 -0.95 -2.24
CA PRO A 76 -10.43 -1.06 -3.69
C PRO A 76 -10.93 0.27 -4.28
N LEU A 77 -10.33 0.67 -5.39
CA LEU A 77 -10.60 1.95 -6.03
C LEU A 77 -11.13 1.74 -7.43
N VAL A 78 -12.01 2.64 -7.84
CA VAL A 78 -12.49 2.73 -9.22
C VAL A 78 -12.24 4.14 -9.72
N GLU A 79 -11.65 4.26 -10.91
CA GLU A 79 -11.48 5.56 -11.56
C GLU A 79 -12.84 6.21 -11.79
N ILE A 80 -13.00 7.46 -11.38
CA ILE A 80 -14.28 8.15 -11.54
C ILE A 80 -14.67 8.27 -13.01
N THR A 81 -13.70 8.42 -13.90
CA THR A 81 -13.94 8.53 -15.34
C THR A 81 -14.40 7.22 -15.97
N SER A 82 -14.20 6.06 -15.32
CA SER A 82 -14.76 4.80 -15.78
C SER A 82 -16.26 4.70 -15.52
N VAL A 83 -16.78 5.47 -14.57
CA VAL A 83 -18.20 5.53 -14.23
C VAL A 83 -18.86 6.75 -14.88
N PHE A 84 -18.16 7.87 -14.93
CA PHE A 84 -18.61 9.14 -15.48
C PHE A 84 -17.65 9.61 -16.55
N PRO A 85 -17.71 9.03 -17.76
CA PRO A 85 -16.67 9.27 -18.78
C PRO A 85 -16.59 10.71 -19.28
N ASP A 86 -17.64 11.51 -19.12
CA ASP A 86 -17.68 12.91 -19.52
C ASP A 86 -17.09 13.86 -18.47
N GLU A 87 -16.77 13.36 -17.26
CA GLU A 87 -16.15 14.18 -16.25
C GLU A 87 -14.64 14.29 -16.49
N LYS A 88 -14.15 15.53 -16.33
CA LYS A 88 -12.71 15.79 -16.37
C LYS A 88 -12.24 15.91 -14.93
N GLY A 89 -11.51 14.90 -14.51
CA GLY A 89 -10.99 14.82 -13.14
C GLY A 89 -10.04 15.95 -12.79
#